data_ff0640d247bc4dc2b4d2a0f222139879
#
_entry.id   ff0640d247bc4dc2b4d2a0f222139879
#
_cell.length_a   1.000
_cell.length_b   1.000
_cell.length_c   1.000
_cell.angle_alpha   90.00
_cell.angle_beta   90.00
_cell.angle_gamma   90.00
#
_symmetry.space_group_name_H-M   'P 1'
#
loop_
_entity.id
_entity.type
_entity.pdbx_description
1 polymer ?
#
loop_
_entity_poly.entity_id
_entity_poly.type
_entity_poly.pdbx_seq_one_letter_code
_entity_poly.pdbx_strand_id
1 'polypeptide(L)'
;MANTRIDKRIIKYSVLKPEETAVNSTAGGSAGTGANPAAQPAPTPAAAAPVASTGGEHFTQGRDGRLAKVIRMHEEIQRPEVLIGSTYKIKTPVSDHAMYVTINDIVLNEGTEYEQRRPFEIFINSKNLDHFQWIVALTRIISAVFRKGGDVTFLVDELKAVFDPRGGYWQPGGKFMPSIIAELGYVIEKHLQSIGMMRKPELDVHQKKLVDEKRAEFEARTRQQDAFAKSHFPDGAQLCSKCSTAAVVMMDGCMTCLNCGDSKCG
;
A
#
# COMPACT_ATOMS: atom_id res chain seq x y z
N MET A 1 -23.90 -7.39 -46.54
CA MET A 1 -23.93 -6.48 -45.38
C MET A 1 -23.27 -5.18 -45.82
N ALA A 2 -24.02 -4.08 -45.85
CA ALA A 2 -23.50 -2.79 -46.30
C ALA A 2 -22.60 -2.18 -45.24
N ASN A 3 -21.33 -1.93 -45.59
CA ASN A 3 -20.39 -1.21 -44.70
C ASN A 3 -20.77 0.27 -44.69
N THR A 4 -21.24 0.76 -43.57
CA THR A 4 -21.52 2.18 -43.36
C THR A 4 -20.23 2.87 -42.91
N ARG A 5 -19.69 3.73 -43.75
CA ARG A 5 -18.51 4.56 -43.47
C ARG A 5 -18.94 5.82 -42.73
N ILE A 6 -18.35 6.07 -41.55
CA ILE A 6 -18.62 7.29 -40.77
C ILE A 6 -17.57 8.34 -41.13
N ASP A 7 -17.99 9.38 -41.88
CA ASP A 7 -17.10 10.45 -42.35
C ASP A 7 -17.07 11.70 -41.43
N LYS A 8 -17.84 11.69 -40.33
CA LYS A 8 -17.89 12.82 -39.39
C LYS A 8 -17.37 12.41 -38.00
N ARG A 9 -16.59 13.30 -37.39
CA ARG A 9 -16.06 13.12 -36.06
C ARG A 9 -17.20 13.09 -35.03
N ILE A 10 -17.25 12.05 -34.20
CA ILE A 10 -18.21 11.94 -33.10
C ILE A 10 -17.84 12.99 -32.04
N ILE A 11 -18.74 13.94 -31.77
CA ILE A 11 -18.53 15.03 -30.81
C ILE A 11 -19.11 14.67 -29.42
N LYS A 12 -20.15 13.83 -29.38
CA LYS A 12 -20.82 13.43 -28.15
C LYS A 12 -21.57 12.11 -28.37
N TYR A 13 -21.54 11.23 -27.36
CA TYR A 13 -22.38 10.03 -27.31
C TYR A 13 -23.02 9.92 -25.94
N SER A 14 -24.21 9.29 -25.85
CA SER A 14 -24.85 8.91 -24.60
C SER A 14 -25.29 7.44 -24.71
N VAL A 15 -25.09 6.69 -23.62
CA VAL A 15 -25.57 5.31 -23.52
C VAL A 15 -26.96 5.36 -22.92
N LEU A 16 -27.96 4.90 -23.69
CA LEU A 16 -29.33 4.69 -23.19
C LEU A 16 -29.34 3.39 -22.35
N LYS A 17 -29.73 3.48 -21.09
CA LYS A 17 -30.01 2.29 -20.28
C LYS A 17 -31.26 1.62 -20.82
N PRO A 18 -31.33 0.28 -20.91
CA PRO A 18 -32.57 -0.40 -21.28
C PRO A 18 -33.62 -0.14 -20.18
N GLU A 19 -34.79 0.35 -20.59
CA GLU A 19 -35.96 0.47 -19.73
C GLU A 19 -36.39 -0.93 -19.29
N GLU A 20 -36.51 -1.12 -17.95
CA GLU A 20 -37.16 -2.29 -17.37
C GLU A 20 -38.64 -2.25 -17.74
N THR A 21 -39.05 -3.11 -18.65
CA THR A 21 -40.45 -3.39 -18.92
C THR A 21 -41.10 -4.01 -17.69
N ALA A 22 -41.90 -3.23 -16.99
CA ALA A 22 -42.78 -3.71 -15.93
C ALA A 22 -43.81 -4.69 -16.49
N VAL A 23 -43.67 -5.97 -16.17
CA VAL A 23 -44.72 -6.93 -16.39
C VAL A 23 -45.59 -7.00 -15.13
N ASN A 24 -46.77 -6.46 -15.28
CA ASN A 24 -47.86 -6.51 -14.31
C ASN A 24 -48.51 -7.92 -14.39
N SER A 25 -48.49 -8.70 -13.33
CA SER A 25 -49.39 -9.83 -13.15
C SER A 25 -49.90 -9.91 -11.72
N THR A 26 -51.17 -9.63 -11.60
CA THR A 26 -52.03 -9.78 -10.44
C THR A 26 -52.21 -11.25 -10.06
N ALA A 27 -52.31 -11.47 -8.79
CA ALA A 27 -53.26 -12.29 -8.03
C ALA A 27 -52.66 -13.24 -6.99
N GLY A 28 -53.06 -13.01 -5.78
CA GLY A 28 -53.71 -14.00 -4.94
C GLY A 28 -52.94 -14.59 -3.76
N GLY A 29 -53.27 -14.13 -2.55
CA GLY A 29 -53.55 -15.05 -1.48
C GLY A 29 -52.56 -15.26 -0.32
N SER A 30 -52.91 -14.67 0.82
CA SER A 30 -52.94 -15.27 2.16
C SER A 30 -51.71 -15.43 3.04
N ALA A 31 -51.69 -14.59 4.06
CA ALA A 31 -51.46 -14.81 5.50
C ALA A 31 -50.26 -15.65 6.00
N GLY A 32 -49.45 -15.01 6.83
CA GLY A 32 -48.51 -15.66 7.74
C GLY A 32 -47.69 -14.67 8.55
N THR A 33 -48.18 -14.35 9.72
CA THR A 33 -47.59 -13.51 10.80
C THR A 33 -46.20 -13.96 11.24
N GLY A 34 -45.29 -13.02 11.40
CA GLY A 34 -44.01 -13.25 12.07
C GLY A 34 -43.16 -11.99 12.09
N ALA A 35 -43.45 -11.11 13.04
CA ALA A 35 -42.64 -9.90 13.28
C ALA A 35 -41.32 -10.26 13.89
N ASN A 36 -40.23 -9.76 13.30
CA ASN A 36 -38.95 -9.68 13.94
C ASN A 36 -38.41 -8.24 13.72
N PRO A 37 -37.94 -7.56 14.77
CA PRO A 37 -37.64 -6.12 14.70
C PRO A 37 -36.36 -5.83 13.90
N ALA A 38 -36.49 -4.80 13.10
CA ALA A 38 -35.45 -4.27 12.23
C ALA A 38 -34.17 -3.88 12.98
N ALA A 39 -33.04 -4.49 12.59
CA ALA A 39 -31.74 -3.96 12.84
C ALA A 39 -31.51 -2.75 11.91
N GLN A 40 -31.26 -1.59 12.47
CA GLN A 40 -30.88 -0.40 11.73
C GLN A 40 -29.53 -0.64 11.03
N PRO A 41 -29.38 -0.29 9.76
CA PRO A 41 -28.08 -0.33 9.12
C PRO A 41 -27.19 0.78 9.70
N ALA A 42 -25.98 0.40 10.11
CA ALA A 42 -24.94 1.33 10.50
C ALA A 42 -24.64 2.34 9.38
N PRO A 43 -24.30 3.60 9.70
CA PRO A 43 -24.02 4.60 8.68
C PRO A 43 -22.78 4.18 7.88
N THR A 44 -22.96 3.99 6.59
CA THR A 44 -21.89 3.83 5.60
C THR A 44 -20.99 5.06 5.66
N PRO A 45 -19.66 4.92 5.79
CA PRO A 45 -18.78 6.06 5.68
C PRO A 45 -18.95 6.66 4.28
N ALA A 46 -19.26 7.94 4.23
CA ALA A 46 -19.43 8.69 2.99
C ALA A 46 -18.22 8.47 2.09
N ALA A 47 -18.46 7.88 0.93
CA ALA A 47 -17.49 7.83 -0.15
C ALA A 47 -17.07 9.27 -0.45
N ALA A 48 -15.79 9.56 -0.32
CA ALA A 48 -15.22 10.82 -0.75
C ALA A 48 -15.60 11.01 -2.22
N ALA A 49 -16.39 12.02 -2.50
CA ALA A 49 -16.79 12.39 -3.84
C ALA A 49 -15.52 12.57 -4.70
N PRO A 50 -15.51 12.14 -5.97
CA PRO A 50 -14.42 12.44 -6.87
C PRO A 50 -14.32 13.97 -6.99
N VAL A 51 -13.21 14.52 -6.53
CA VAL A 51 -12.90 15.95 -6.68
C VAL A 51 -12.80 16.17 -8.18
N ALA A 52 -13.84 16.79 -8.75
CA ALA A 52 -13.83 17.22 -10.14
C ALA A 52 -12.61 18.13 -10.30
N SER A 53 -11.73 17.76 -11.23
CA SER A 53 -10.59 18.56 -11.65
C SER A 53 -11.08 19.77 -12.43
N THR A 54 -11.57 20.79 -11.72
CA THR A 54 -11.62 22.14 -12.24
C THR A 54 -10.20 22.66 -12.25
N GLY A 55 -9.66 22.90 -13.43
CA GLY A 55 -8.30 23.37 -13.69
C GLY A 55 -8.03 24.77 -13.15
N GLY A 56 -8.08 24.94 -11.85
CA GLY A 56 -7.57 26.11 -11.16
C GLY A 56 -6.08 25.91 -10.88
N GLU A 57 -5.25 26.81 -11.38
CA GLU A 57 -3.84 26.84 -11.00
C GLU A 57 -3.75 27.21 -9.52
N HIS A 58 -3.27 26.27 -8.70
CA HIS A 58 -2.98 26.54 -7.29
C HIS A 58 -1.59 27.10 -7.16
N PHE A 59 -1.47 28.24 -6.49
CA PHE A 59 -0.18 28.85 -6.15
C PHE A 59 0.04 28.72 -4.64
N THR A 60 1.26 28.45 -4.26
CA THR A 60 1.72 28.39 -2.86
C THR A 60 2.91 29.30 -2.65
N GLN A 61 3.15 29.71 -1.42
CA GLN A 61 4.30 30.51 -1.06
C GLN A 61 5.44 29.58 -0.60
N GLY A 62 6.55 29.59 -1.31
CA GLY A 62 7.75 28.85 -0.94
C GLY A 62 8.44 29.45 0.28
N ARG A 63 9.45 28.75 0.81
CA ARG A 63 10.28 29.23 1.95
C ARG A 63 10.94 30.59 1.71
N ASP A 64 11.19 30.92 0.45
CA ASP A 64 11.76 32.20 0.00
C ASP A 64 10.71 33.32 -0.19
N GLY A 65 9.46 33.07 0.19
CA GLY A 65 8.35 34.02 0.09
C GLY A 65 7.80 34.24 -1.32
N ARG A 66 8.32 33.54 -2.32
CA ARG A 66 7.86 33.64 -3.71
C ARG A 66 6.64 32.74 -3.94
N LEU A 67 5.71 33.23 -4.76
CA LEU A 67 4.58 32.44 -5.21
C LEU A 67 5.06 31.45 -6.27
N ALA A 68 4.86 30.17 -6.01
CA ALA A 68 5.14 29.08 -6.93
C ALA A 68 3.86 28.32 -7.26
N LYS A 69 3.77 27.81 -8.50
CA LYS A 69 2.67 26.95 -8.92
C LYS A 69 2.81 25.59 -8.26
N VAL A 70 1.73 25.07 -7.68
CA VAL A 70 1.71 23.72 -7.11
C VAL A 70 1.81 22.69 -8.23
N ILE A 71 2.87 21.89 -8.19
CA ILE A 71 3.12 20.82 -9.17
C ILE A 71 2.49 19.53 -8.66
N ARG A 72 1.71 18.89 -9.53
CA ARG A 72 1.18 17.53 -9.32
C ARG A 72 1.95 16.54 -10.17
N MET A 73 2.05 15.28 -9.71
CA MET A 73 2.71 14.24 -10.50
C MET A 73 2.03 14.03 -11.83
N HIS A 74 2.79 14.09 -12.92
CA HIS A 74 2.38 13.82 -14.28
C HIS A 74 3.56 13.34 -15.12
N GLU A 75 3.28 12.73 -16.27
CA GLU A 75 4.26 12.02 -17.08
C GLU A 75 5.37 12.89 -17.71
N GLU A 76 5.13 14.20 -17.85
CA GLU A 76 6.10 15.15 -18.42
C GLU A 76 7.16 15.61 -17.41
N ILE A 77 7.03 15.25 -16.11
CA ILE A 77 8.02 15.61 -15.10
C ILE A 77 9.34 14.92 -15.42
N GLN A 78 10.36 15.73 -15.66
CA GLN A 78 11.71 15.22 -15.91
C GLN A 78 12.29 14.59 -14.64
N ARG A 79 13.03 13.51 -14.83
CA ARG A 79 13.73 12.86 -13.74
C ARG A 79 14.82 13.77 -13.18
N PRO A 80 14.80 14.12 -11.88
CA PRO A 80 15.89 14.82 -11.23
C PRO A 80 17.18 13.99 -11.24
N GLU A 81 18.32 14.65 -11.10
CA GLU A 81 19.61 13.95 -10.97
C GLU A 81 19.65 13.07 -9.72
N VAL A 82 19.07 13.53 -8.61
CA VAL A 82 19.04 12.82 -7.34
C VAL A 82 17.59 12.55 -6.94
N LEU A 83 17.33 11.30 -6.53
CA LEU A 83 16.05 10.85 -5.98
C LEU A 83 16.28 10.24 -4.60
N ILE A 84 15.29 10.34 -3.73
CA ILE A 84 15.31 9.66 -2.42
C ILE A 84 14.80 8.25 -2.61
N GLY A 85 15.61 7.23 -2.26
CA GLY A 85 15.25 5.84 -2.49
C GLY A 85 15.30 4.97 -1.25
N SER A 86 14.55 3.86 -1.31
CA SER A 86 14.58 2.78 -0.33
C SER A 86 14.81 1.46 -1.04
N THR A 87 15.72 0.65 -0.50
CA THR A 87 16.00 -0.69 -1.03
C THR A 87 15.50 -1.75 -0.07
N TYR A 88 14.66 -2.65 -0.58
CA TYR A 88 14.06 -3.75 0.15
C TYR A 88 14.69 -5.07 -0.30
N LYS A 89 15.08 -5.91 0.68
CA LYS A 89 15.58 -7.25 0.41
C LYS A 89 14.44 -8.24 0.50
N ILE A 90 14.22 -9.01 -0.57
CA ILE A 90 13.33 -10.16 -0.62
C ILE A 90 14.18 -11.42 -0.63
N LYS A 91 13.92 -12.34 0.30
CA LYS A 91 14.51 -13.68 0.31
C LYS A 91 13.39 -14.70 0.36
N THR A 92 13.15 -15.35 -0.76
CA THR A 92 12.10 -16.36 -0.89
C THR A 92 12.70 -17.77 -0.73
N PRO A 93 11.93 -18.75 -0.25
CA PRO A 93 12.35 -20.14 -0.20
C PRO A 93 12.53 -20.77 -1.60
N VAL A 94 11.87 -20.19 -2.61
CA VAL A 94 11.87 -20.70 -3.99
C VAL A 94 13.02 -20.17 -4.85
N SER A 95 13.89 -19.33 -4.27
CA SER A 95 15.07 -18.79 -4.97
C SER A 95 16.30 -18.83 -4.08
N ASP A 96 17.41 -19.36 -4.60
CA ASP A 96 18.68 -19.39 -3.89
C ASP A 96 19.26 -18.00 -3.63
N HIS A 97 18.90 -17.05 -4.48
CA HIS A 97 19.40 -15.68 -4.41
C HIS A 97 18.32 -14.71 -3.91
N ALA A 98 18.75 -13.75 -3.08
CA ALA A 98 17.89 -12.66 -2.69
C ALA A 98 17.66 -11.69 -3.87
N MET A 99 16.46 -11.12 -3.93
CA MET A 99 16.15 -9.96 -4.77
C MET A 99 16.23 -8.68 -3.97
N TYR A 100 16.70 -7.63 -4.60
CA TYR A 100 16.73 -6.28 -4.04
C TYR A 100 15.82 -5.39 -4.88
N VAL A 101 14.77 -4.89 -4.27
CA VAL A 101 13.80 -3.98 -4.87
C VAL A 101 14.11 -2.58 -4.40
N THR A 102 14.52 -1.71 -5.32
CA THR A 102 14.79 -0.31 -5.04
C THR A 102 13.65 0.54 -5.60
N ILE A 103 13.02 1.33 -4.75
CA ILE A 103 11.98 2.30 -5.13
C ILE A 103 12.52 3.68 -4.83
N ASN A 104 12.59 4.53 -5.85
CA ASN A 104 13.05 5.90 -5.75
C ASN A 104 11.84 6.84 -5.85
N ASP A 105 11.83 7.84 -4.99
CA ASP A 105 10.76 8.82 -4.85
C ASP A 105 11.23 10.19 -5.29
N ILE A 106 10.30 10.94 -5.85
CA ILE A 106 10.44 12.38 -6.07
C ILE A 106 9.69 13.14 -4.97
N VAL A 107 10.26 14.23 -4.51
CA VAL A 107 9.60 15.19 -3.62
C VAL A 107 9.09 16.33 -4.48
N LEU A 108 7.79 16.53 -4.50
CA LEU A 108 7.13 17.64 -5.19
C LEU A 108 6.81 18.75 -4.20
N ASN A 109 6.93 20.00 -4.64
CA ASN A 109 6.63 21.21 -3.85
C ASN A 109 7.38 21.27 -2.52
N GLU A 110 8.66 20.88 -2.52
CA GLU A 110 9.51 20.82 -1.34
C GLU A 110 9.47 22.11 -0.53
N GLY A 111 9.30 22.00 0.79
CA GLY A 111 9.26 23.12 1.72
C GLY A 111 8.00 23.96 1.70
N THR A 112 6.93 23.50 1.05
CA THR A 112 5.61 24.13 1.05
C THR A 112 4.58 23.27 1.81
N GLU A 113 3.39 23.82 2.07
CA GLU A 113 2.26 23.06 2.64
C GLU A 113 1.75 21.95 1.72
N TYR A 114 2.11 21.98 0.42
CA TYR A 114 1.76 20.99 -0.60
C TYR A 114 2.90 20.03 -0.89
N GLU A 115 3.89 19.94 -0.01
CA GLU A 115 4.98 18.96 -0.15
C GLU A 115 4.41 17.55 -0.20
N GLN A 116 4.76 16.84 -1.26
CA GLN A 116 4.30 15.47 -1.48
C GLN A 116 5.45 14.60 -1.96
N ARG A 117 5.73 13.52 -1.24
CA ARG A 117 6.65 12.47 -1.66
C ARG A 117 5.88 11.43 -2.45
N ARG A 118 6.35 11.13 -3.67
CA ARG A 118 5.70 10.18 -4.57
C ARG A 118 6.70 9.20 -5.18
N PRO A 119 6.35 7.93 -5.38
CA PRO A 119 7.21 6.98 -6.07
C PRO A 119 7.37 7.42 -7.53
N PHE A 120 8.59 7.32 -8.04
CA PHE A 120 8.95 7.74 -9.39
C PHE A 120 9.41 6.58 -10.25
N GLU A 121 10.25 5.71 -9.69
CA GLU A 121 10.82 4.57 -10.41
C GLU A 121 11.07 3.39 -9.48
N ILE A 122 11.06 2.18 -10.05
CA ILE A 122 11.35 0.94 -9.35
C ILE A 122 12.35 0.11 -10.14
N PHE A 123 13.30 -0.49 -9.44
CA PHE A 123 14.28 -1.42 -9.99
C PHE A 123 14.31 -2.70 -9.18
N ILE A 124 14.51 -3.82 -9.87
CA ILE A 124 14.74 -5.11 -9.22
C ILE A 124 16.09 -5.62 -9.65
N ASN A 125 16.95 -5.89 -8.67
CA ASN A 125 18.26 -6.49 -8.88
C ASN A 125 18.31 -7.86 -8.22
N SER A 126 18.69 -8.88 -8.99
CA SER A 126 18.88 -10.25 -8.54
C SER A 126 20.02 -10.91 -9.29
N LYS A 127 20.69 -11.85 -8.64
CA LYS A 127 21.67 -12.73 -9.31
C LYS A 127 21.00 -13.82 -10.15
N ASN A 128 19.70 -14.09 -9.90
CA ASN A 128 18.93 -15.00 -10.73
C ASN A 128 18.54 -14.28 -12.03
N LEU A 129 19.05 -14.77 -13.15
CA LEU A 129 18.79 -14.24 -14.50
C LEU A 129 17.56 -14.87 -15.16
N ASP A 130 16.97 -15.90 -14.53
CA ASP A 130 15.73 -16.47 -15.02
C ASP A 130 14.64 -15.41 -15.08
N HIS A 131 14.00 -15.33 -16.23
CA HIS A 131 12.93 -14.34 -16.47
C HIS A 131 13.36 -12.86 -16.38
N PHE A 132 14.66 -12.55 -16.47
CA PHE A 132 15.18 -11.17 -16.37
C PHE A 132 14.45 -10.18 -17.27
N GLN A 133 14.15 -10.57 -18.51
CA GLN A 133 13.43 -9.69 -19.45
C GLN A 133 12.03 -9.33 -18.95
N TRP A 134 11.31 -10.28 -18.35
CA TRP A 134 9.98 -10.04 -17.76
C TRP A 134 10.06 -9.14 -16.54
N ILE A 135 11.08 -9.32 -15.70
CA ILE A 135 11.34 -8.46 -14.54
C ILE A 135 11.60 -7.03 -15.01
N VAL A 136 12.45 -6.84 -16.01
CA VAL A 136 12.72 -5.49 -16.57
C VAL A 136 11.46 -4.89 -17.18
N ALA A 137 10.67 -5.64 -17.94
CA ALA A 137 9.43 -5.16 -18.52
C ALA A 137 8.44 -4.72 -17.44
N LEU A 138 8.25 -5.53 -16.39
CA LEU A 138 7.38 -5.24 -15.26
C LEU A 138 7.80 -3.95 -14.52
N THR A 139 9.09 -3.83 -14.19
CA THR A 139 9.59 -2.64 -13.49
C THR A 139 9.46 -1.36 -14.33
N ARG A 140 9.64 -1.46 -15.65
CA ARG A 140 9.40 -0.32 -16.56
C ARG A 140 7.93 0.10 -16.60
N ILE A 141 7.00 -0.87 -16.63
CA ILE A 141 5.54 -0.61 -16.62
C ILE A 141 5.15 0.02 -15.28
N ILE A 142 5.58 -0.54 -14.15
CA ILE A 142 5.29 0.02 -12.82
C ILE A 142 5.84 1.45 -12.72
N SER A 143 7.08 1.68 -13.17
CA SER A 143 7.68 3.02 -13.17
C SER A 143 6.90 4.01 -14.05
N ALA A 144 6.35 3.56 -15.19
CA ALA A 144 5.52 4.39 -16.03
C ALA A 144 4.19 4.75 -15.34
N VAL A 145 3.57 3.81 -14.62
CA VAL A 145 2.36 4.07 -13.83
C VAL A 145 2.65 5.06 -12.70
N PHE A 146 3.77 4.94 -12.00
CA PHE A 146 4.17 5.89 -10.96
C PHE A 146 4.28 7.31 -11.52
N ARG A 147 4.94 7.48 -12.68
CA ARG A 147 5.12 8.78 -13.34
C ARG A 147 3.83 9.36 -13.92
N LYS A 148 2.88 8.52 -14.32
CA LYS A 148 1.59 9.00 -14.82
C LYS A 148 0.84 9.82 -13.77
N GLY A 149 1.09 9.56 -12.49
CA GLY A 149 0.45 10.27 -11.37
C GLY A 149 -0.94 9.73 -11.06
N GLY A 150 -1.69 10.48 -10.26
CA GLY A 150 -2.99 10.04 -9.76
C GLY A 150 -2.86 8.99 -8.65
N ASP A 151 -3.88 8.18 -8.51
CA ASP A 151 -3.87 7.05 -7.56
C ASP A 151 -3.11 5.87 -8.18
N VAL A 152 -2.05 5.44 -7.50
CA VAL A 152 -1.22 4.29 -7.90
C VAL A 152 -1.39 3.11 -6.93
N THR A 153 -2.27 3.23 -5.94
CA THR A 153 -2.45 2.21 -4.90
C THR A 153 -3.06 0.93 -5.44
N PHE A 154 -3.84 1.01 -6.52
CA PHE A 154 -4.43 -0.15 -7.20
C PHE A 154 -3.39 -1.17 -7.66
N LEU A 155 -2.15 -0.73 -7.98
CA LEU A 155 -1.06 -1.64 -8.35
C LEU A 155 -0.76 -2.69 -7.26
N VAL A 156 -0.98 -2.34 -6.00
CA VAL A 156 -0.76 -3.23 -4.87
C VAL A 156 -1.70 -4.42 -4.96
N ASP A 157 -2.98 -4.16 -5.20
CA ASP A 157 -4.01 -5.19 -5.26
C ASP A 157 -3.83 -6.07 -6.49
N GLU A 158 -3.53 -5.47 -7.65
CA GLU A 158 -3.26 -6.20 -8.88
C GLU A 158 -2.05 -7.14 -8.76
N LEU A 159 -0.96 -6.66 -8.17
CA LEU A 159 0.23 -7.50 -7.98
C LEU A 159 0.00 -8.59 -6.94
N LYS A 160 -0.72 -8.30 -5.85
CA LYS A 160 -1.05 -9.30 -4.82
C LYS A 160 -1.99 -10.39 -5.30
N ALA A 161 -2.81 -10.12 -6.31
CA ALA A 161 -3.70 -11.08 -6.91
C ALA A 161 -2.99 -12.13 -7.80
N VAL A 162 -1.70 -11.90 -8.14
CA VAL A 162 -0.94 -12.84 -8.98
C VAL A 162 -0.55 -14.07 -8.18
N PHE A 163 -0.91 -15.26 -8.66
CA PHE A 163 -0.51 -16.54 -8.09
C PHE A 163 0.47 -17.29 -9.00
N ASP A 164 1.31 -18.15 -8.41
CA ASP A 164 2.19 -19.06 -9.15
C ASP A 164 1.45 -20.40 -9.35
N PRO A 165 1.28 -20.89 -10.59
CA PRO A 165 0.66 -22.19 -10.85
C PRO A 165 1.36 -23.37 -10.17
N ARG A 166 2.63 -23.23 -9.83
CA ARG A 166 3.42 -24.26 -9.11
C ARG A 166 3.17 -24.23 -7.60
N GLY A 167 2.36 -23.31 -7.12
CA GLY A 167 2.06 -23.07 -5.71
C GLY A 167 2.84 -21.89 -5.14
N GLY A 168 2.30 -21.29 -4.07
CA GLY A 168 2.97 -20.26 -3.32
C GLY A 168 3.97 -20.81 -2.30
N TYR A 169 4.41 -19.98 -1.40
CA TYR A 169 5.34 -20.34 -0.33
C TYR A 169 5.04 -19.60 0.98
N TRP A 170 5.53 -20.15 2.06
CA TRP A 170 5.43 -19.54 3.37
C TRP A 170 6.68 -18.71 3.68
N GLN A 171 6.48 -17.48 4.08
CA GLN A 171 7.55 -16.65 4.62
C GLN A 171 7.80 -16.96 6.09
N PRO A 172 9.01 -16.68 6.61
CA PRO A 172 9.27 -16.67 8.05
C PRO A 172 8.25 -15.76 8.75
N GLY A 173 7.61 -16.27 9.81
CA GLY A 173 6.50 -15.56 10.48
C GLY A 173 5.10 -16.00 10.02
N GLY A 174 5.00 -17.08 9.23
CA GLY A 174 3.72 -17.73 8.92
C GLY A 174 2.84 -17.00 7.90
N LYS A 175 3.39 -16.07 7.12
CA LYS A 175 2.65 -15.39 6.05
C LYS A 175 2.76 -16.16 4.75
N PHE A 176 1.62 -16.58 4.19
CA PHE A 176 1.56 -17.21 2.88
C PHE A 176 1.71 -16.17 1.76
N MET A 177 2.58 -16.47 0.78
CA MET A 177 2.79 -15.70 -0.44
C MET A 177 2.35 -16.50 -1.65
N PRO A 178 1.32 -16.03 -2.40
CA PRO A 178 0.84 -16.73 -3.58
C PRO A 178 1.88 -16.80 -4.70
N SER A 179 2.76 -15.81 -4.78
CA SER A 179 3.86 -15.74 -5.78
C SER A 179 4.92 -14.72 -5.37
N ILE A 180 6.05 -14.74 -6.08
CA ILE A 180 7.08 -13.68 -5.96
C ILE A 180 6.52 -12.31 -6.39
N ILE A 181 5.61 -12.26 -7.35
CA ILE A 181 4.97 -11.03 -7.79
C ILE A 181 4.05 -10.48 -6.70
N ALA A 182 3.31 -11.35 -6.01
CA ALA A 182 2.53 -10.93 -4.87
C ALA A 182 3.41 -10.37 -3.74
N GLU A 183 4.58 -10.96 -3.49
CA GLU A 183 5.55 -10.44 -2.53
C GLU A 183 6.07 -9.05 -2.93
N LEU A 184 6.29 -8.81 -4.24
CA LEU A 184 6.60 -7.48 -4.77
C LEU A 184 5.47 -6.49 -4.48
N GLY A 185 4.21 -6.89 -4.65
CA GLY A 185 3.04 -6.09 -4.28
C GLY A 185 3.07 -5.67 -2.80
N TYR A 186 3.44 -6.58 -1.89
CA TYR A 186 3.60 -6.25 -0.47
C TYR A 186 4.77 -5.29 -0.19
N VAL A 187 5.85 -5.36 -0.97
CA VAL A 187 6.97 -4.40 -0.85
C VAL A 187 6.51 -3.00 -1.26
N ILE A 188 5.79 -2.89 -2.39
CA ILE A 188 5.23 -1.62 -2.86
C ILE A 188 4.24 -1.07 -1.84
N GLU A 189 3.34 -1.90 -1.30
CA GLU A 189 2.42 -1.49 -0.23
C GLU A 189 3.15 -0.89 0.96
N LYS A 190 4.16 -1.61 1.48
CA LYS A 190 4.98 -1.15 2.60
C LYS A 190 5.64 0.19 2.29
N HIS A 191 6.12 0.36 1.05
CA HIS A 191 6.73 1.61 0.60
C HIS A 191 5.71 2.75 0.56
N LEU A 192 4.54 2.55 -0.09
CA LEU A 192 3.47 3.55 -0.15
C LEU A 192 2.95 3.94 1.24
N GLN A 193 2.90 2.99 2.18
CA GLN A 193 2.60 3.27 3.58
C GLN A 193 3.68 4.11 4.26
N SER A 194 4.96 3.88 3.93
CA SER A 194 6.08 4.63 4.53
C SER A 194 6.14 6.08 4.09
N ILE A 195 5.72 6.38 2.86
CA ILE A 195 5.64 7.74 2.31
C ILE A 195 4.27 8.41 2.53
N GLY A 196 3.33 7.75 3.22
CA GLY A 196 2.04 8.31 3.58
C GLY A 196 0.97 8.26 2.48
N MET A 197 1.22 7.57 1.36
CA MET A 197 0.24 7.42 0.27
C MET A 197 -0.83 6.36 0.55
N MET A 198 -0.53 5.39 1.41
CA MET A 198 -1.48 4.38 1.88
C MET A 198 -1.56 4.42 3.40
N ARG A 199 -2.74 4.21 3.94
CA ARG A 199 -2.91 4.04 5.39
C ARG A 199 -2.30 2.71 5.82
N LYS A 200 -1.55 2.73 6.93
CA LYS A 200 -1.16 1.48 7.57
C LYS A 200 -2.42 0.85 8.15
N PRO A 201 -2.60 -0.48 8.01
CA PRO A 201 -3.65 -1.15 8.75
C PRO A 201 -3.41 -0.88 10.24
N GLU A 202 -4.38 -0.28 10.91
CA GLU A 202 -4.32 -0.12 12.36
C GLU A 202 -4.36 -1.51 12.97
N LEU A 203 -3.49 -1.74 13.95
CA LEU A 203 -3.57 -2.95 14.76
C LEU A 203 -4.97 -2.99 15.37
N ASP A 204 -5.61 -4.15 15.31
CA ASP A 204 -6.88 -4.37 16.02
C ASP A 204 -6.72 -3.95 17.49
N VAL A 205 -7.78 -3.38 18.07
CA VAL A 205 -7.80 -2.87 19.44
C VAL A 205 -7.25 -3.91 20.43
N HIS A 206 -7.58 -5.20 20.21
CA HIS A 206 -7.07 -6.31 21.00
C HIS A 206 -5.56 -6.54 20.82
N GLN A 207 -5.07 -6.49 19.58
CA GLN A 207 -3.64 -6.63 19.28
C GLN A 207 -2.84 -5.46 19.86
N LYS A 208 -3.37 -4.23 19.75
CA LYS A 208 -2.73 -3.05 20.31
C LYS A 208 -2.64 -3.17 21.83
N LYS A 209 -3.74 -3.55 22.48
CA LYS A 209 -3.76 -3.76 23.94
C LYS A 209 -2.76 -4.83 24.38
N LEU A 210 -2.70 -5.97 23.65
CA LEU A 210 -1.75 -7.04 23.96
C LEU A 210 -0.29 -6.58 23.82
N VAL A 211 0.03 -5.81 22.75
CA VAL A 211 1.37 -5.25 22.54
C VAL A 211 1.72 -4.25 23.65
N ASP A 212 0.77 -3.39 24.05
CA ASP A 212 0.97 -2.41 25.11
C ASP A 212 1.13 -3.09 26.48
N GLU A 213 0.34 -4.13 26.78
CA GLU A 213 0.49 -4.95 28.01
C GLU A 213 1.86 -5.64 28.07
N LYS A 214 2.28 -6.27 26.96
CA LYS A 214 3.59 -6.95 26.90
C LYS A 214 4.75 -5.97 26.97
N ARG A 215 4.58 -4.78 26.39
CA ARG A 215 5.56 -3.70 26.51
C ARG A 215 5.69 -3.24 27.97
N ALA A 216 4.57 -2.99 28.64
CA ALA A 216 4.57 -2.60 30.05
C ALA A 216 5.19 -3.67 30.97
N GLU A 217 4.88 -4.95 30.73
CA GLU A 217 5.48 -6.08 31.46
C GLU A 217 7.00 -6.13 31.28
N PHE A 218 7.47 -5.96 30.04
CA PHE A 218 8.90 -5.96 29.76
C PHE A 218 9.62 -4.75 30.36
N GLU A 219 9.05 -3.55 30.23
CA GLU A 219 9.59 -2.33 30.88
C GLU A 219 9.65 -2.45 32.41
N ALA A 220 8.64 -3.09 33.02
CA ALA A 220 8.63 -3.33 34.46
C ALA A 220 9.77 -4.29 34.91
N ARG A 221 10.04 -5.33 34.12
CA ARG A 221 11.19 -6.24 34.37
C ARG A 221 12.54 -5.55 34.20
N THR A 222 12.67 -4.71 33.18
CA THR A 222 13.95 -4.07 32.80
C THR A 222 14.28 -2.88 33.72
N ARG A 223 13.27 -2.14 34.22
CA ARG A 223 13.47 -1.06 35.21
C ARG A 223 14.16 -1.50 36.51
N GLN A 224 14.09 -2.78 36.85
CA GLN A 224 14.79 -3.30 38.01
C GLN A 224 16.30 -3.54 37.75
N GLN A 225 16.75 -3.55 36.52
CA GLN A 225 18.12 -3.86 36.13
C GLN A 225 18.97 -2.68 35.70
N ASP A 226 18.37 -1.58 35.18
CA ASP A 226 19.15 -0.47 34.62
C ASP A 226 18.62 0.92 34.99
N ALA A 227 19.16 1.48 36.10
CA ALA A 227 18.96 2.89 36.45
C ALA A 227 19.70 3.89 35.53
N PHE A 228 20.46 3.41 34.53
CA PHE A 228 21.33 4.24 33.69
C PHE A 228 21.05 4.18 32.19
N ALA A 229 20.11 3.36 31.71
CA ALA A 229 19.83 3.23 30.29
C ALA A 229 18.95 4.39 29.75
N LYS A 230 19.52 5.19 28.86
CA LYS A 230 18.83 6.31 28.17
C LYS A 230 18.10 5.90 26.89
N SER A 231 18.04 4.61 26.54
CA SER A 231 17.37 4.15 25.34
C SER A 231 15.88 3.87 25.58
N HIS A 232 15.02 4.18 24.59
CA HIS A 232 13.58 3.85 24.65
C HIS A 232 13.30 2.35 24.65
N PHE A 233 14.29 1.55 24.35
CA PHE A 233 14.22 0.08 24.30
C PHE A 233 15.32 -0.53 25.15
N PRO A 234 15.15 -1.78 25.61
CA PRO A 234 16.11 -2.46 26.48
C PRO A 234 17.49 -2.59 25.85
N ASP A 235 18.52 -2.46 26.68
CA ASP A 235 19.89 -2.76 26.26
C ASP A 235 20.01 -4.22 25.81
N GLY A 236 20.63 -4.45 24.67
CA GLY A 236 20.73 -5.77 24.06
C GLY A 236 19.56 -6.15 23.16
N ALA A 237 18.56 -5.28 22.95
CA ALA A 237 17.52 -5.51 21.97
C ALA A 237 18.12 -5.60 20.55
N GLN A 238 17.74 -6.64 19.83
CA GLN A 238 18.20 -6.87 18.45
C GLN A 238 17.46 -5.97 17.45
N LEU A 239 18.10 -5.72 16.31
CA LEU A 239 17.52 -4.93 15.21
C LEU A 239 16.35 -5.70 14.58
N CYS A 240 15.18 -5.09 14.54
CA CYS A 240 14.02 -5.64 13.86
C CYS A 240 14.19 -5.58 12.34
N SER A 241 14.05 -6.71 11.66
CA SER A 241 14.13 -6.77 10.19
C SER A 241 12.96 -6.09 9.48
N LYS A 242 11.85 -5.82 10.19
CA LYS A 242 10.63 -5.23 9.64
C LYS A 242 10.58 -3.71 9.78
N CYS A 243 10.95 -3.17 10.95
CA CYS A 243 10.87 -1.74 11.23
C CYS A 243 12.25 -1.07 11.41
N SER A 244 13.35 -1.85 11.30
CA SER A 244 14.73 -1.37 11.46
C SER A 244 15.02 -0.63 12.79
N THR A 245 14.25 -0.97 13.82
CA THR A 245 14.46 -0.44 15.18
C THR A 245 15.10 -1.52 16.05
N ALA A 246 16.05 -1.17 16.88
CA ALA A 246 16.66 -2.08 17.88
C ALA A 246 15.67 -2.28 19.05
N ALA A 247 14.65 -3.11 18.84
CA ALA A 247 13.52 -3.30 19.73
C ALA A 247 13.07 -4.77 19.84
N VAL A 248 13.84 -5.71 19.29
CA VAL A 248 13.49 -7.14 19.33
C VAL A 248 14.08 -7.77 20.59
N VAL A 249 13.20 -8.38 21.38
CA VAL A 249 13.56 -9.06 22.63
C VAL A 249 12.94 -10.45 22.66
N MET A 250 13.55 -11.35 23.43
CA MET A 250 13.01 -12.68 23.69
C MET A 250 11.88 -12.56 24.71
N MET A 251 10.66 -12.94 24.34
CA MET A 251 9.48 -12.96 25.22
C MET A 251 8.73 -14.27 25.01
N ASP A 252 8.49 -14.99 26.09
CA ASP A 252 7.74 -16.25 26.10
C ASP A 252 8.22 -17.27 25.03
N GLY A 253 9.55 -17.32 24.78
CA GLY A 253 10.17 -18.17 23.76
C GLY A 253 10.12 -17.64 22.34
N CYS A 254 9.56 -16.47 22.10
CA CYS A 254 9.48 -15.82 20.79
C CYS A 254 10.29 -14.53 20.74
N MET A 255 10.95 -14.27 19.60
CA MET A 255 11.63 -12.98 19.35
C MET A 255 10.58 -11.95 18.92
N THR A 256 10.19 -11.07 19.84
CA THR A 256 9.11 -10.09 19.61
C THR A 256 9.66 -8.67 19.55
N CYS A 257 9.25 -7.92 18.54
CA CYS A 257 9.61 -6.51 18.40
C CYS A 257 8.66 -5.62 19.19
N LEU A 258 9.18 -4.90 20.18
CA LEU A 258 8.41 -3.98 21.03
C LEU A 258 7.94 -2.71 20.29
N ASN A 259 8.48 -2.43 19.09
CA ASN A 259 8.09 -1.27 18.32
C ASN A 259 6.95 -1.55 17.33
N CYS A 260 7.00 -2.65 16.59
CA CYS A 260 6.02 -2.95 15.53
C CYS A 260 5.18 -4.21 15.78
N GLY A 261 5.38 -4.90 16.92
CA GLY A 261 4.66 -6.11 17.27
C GLY A 261 5.00 -7.36 16.44
N ASP A 262 6.02 -7.28 15.57
CA ASP A 262 6.47 -8.44 14.79
C ASP A 262 7.05 -9.49 15.73
N SER A 263 6.57 -10.74 15.61
CA SER A 263 7.02 -11.84 16.46
C SER A 263 7.44 -13.03 15.63
N LYS A 264 8.57 -13.64 16.01
CA LYS A 264 9.11 -14.85 15.38
C LYS A 264 9.28 -15.89 16.49
N CYS A 265 8.39 -16.85 16.48
CA CYS A 265 8.52 -18.05 17.28
C CYS A 265 9.30 -19.07 16.45
N GLY A 266 10.37 -19.63 16.99
CA GLY A 266 11.27 -20.57 16.32
C GLY A 266 10.61 -21.92 16.04
#